data_9a9fbbfe178c2e76ea184f08ad2d1f91
#
_entry.id   9a9fbbfe178c2e76ea184f08ad2d1f91
#
_cell.length_a   1.000
_cell.length_b   1.000
_cell.length_c   1.000
_cell.angle_alpha   90.00
_cell.angle_beta   90.00
_cell.angle_gamma   90.00
#
_symmetry.space_group_name_H-M   'P 1'
#
loop_
_entity.id
_entity.type
_entity.pdbx_description
1 polymer ?
#
loop_
_entity_poly.entity_id
_entity_poly.type
_entity_poly.pdbx_seq_one_letter_code
_entity_poly.pdbx_strand_id
1 'polypeptide(L)'
;MRFYYYFFFIFFVASQAFSIEPAEILSDTKLENRARTLSSNIRCLVCQNENIDSSDSEFAKDIRMFIRDQLVKGHTDDEIEKFLVSKYGTYILFKPQFSGYNIFLYLFGPFVFIFGFITILFFFLKSKRGNKVRDQ
;
A
#
# COMPACT_ATOMS: atom_id res chain seq x y z
N MET A 1 -30.26 27.84 11.34
CA MET A 1 -29.48 26.64 11.63
C MET A 1 -29.84 25.45 10.73
N ARG A 2 -31.11 25.17 10.42
CA ARG A 2 -31.51 24.01 9.58
C ARG A 2 -30.99 24.09 8.13
N PHE A 3 -30.75 25.26 7.57
CA PHE A 3 -30.21 25.47 6.23
C PHE A 3 -28.76 25.05 6.09
N TYR A 4 -27.94 25.19 7.14
CA TYR A 4 -26.53 24.75 7.17
C TYR A 4 -26.38 23.23 7.12
N TYR A 5 -27.32 22.49 7.74
CA TYR A 5 -27.30 21.02 7.71
C TYR A 5 -27.61 20.48 6.31
N TYR A 6 -28.55 21.10 5.58
CA TYR A 6 -28.87 20.71 4.21
C TYR A 6 -27.72 21.03 3.25
N PHE A 7 -27.06 22.17 3.41
CA PHE A 7 -25.90 22.57 2.61
C PHE A 7 -24.71 21.62 2.85
N PHE A 8 -24.43 21.26 4.10
CA PHE A 8 -23.38 20.33 4.47
C PHE A 8 -23.69 18.90 3.97
N PHE A 9 -24.94 18.47 4.04
CA PHE A 9 -25.36 17.15 3.56
C PHE A 9 -25.27 17.04 2.03
N ILE A 10 -25.65 18.06 1.28
CA ILE A 10 -25.53 18.12 -0.19
C ILE A 10 -24.06 18.11 -0.61
N PHE A 11 -23.19 18.81 0.11
CA PHE A 11 -21.76 18.83 -0.18
C PHE A 11 -21.09 17.47 0.08
N PHE A 12 -21.57 16.72 1.06
CA PHE A 12 -21.02 15.39 1.41
C PHE A 12 -21.45 14.28 0.41
N VAL A 13 -22.62 14.42 -0.21
CA VAL A 13 -23.15 13.43 -1.18
C VAL A 13 -22.49 13.59 -2.57
N ALA A 14 -21.92 14.74 -2.89
CA ALA A 14 -21.34 15.04 -4.20
C ALA A 14 -19.95 14.43 -4.48
N SER A 15 -19.35 13.69 -3.54
CA SER A 15 -17.93 13.23 -3.62
C SER A 15 -17.74 11.81 -4.16
N GLN A 16 -18.66 11.28 -4.95
CA GLN A 16 -18.48 9.96 -5.61
C GLN A 16 -17.93 10.16 -7.03
N ALA A 17 -16.66 10.53 -7.14
CA ALA A 17 -15.95 10.51 -8.41
C ALA A 17 -15.57 9.07 -8.76
N PHE A 18 -16.29 8.44 -9.69
CA PHE A 18 -15.87 7.18 -10.31
C PHE A 18 -14.88 7.50 -11.43
N SER A 19 -13.63 7.04 -11.29
CA SER A 19 -12.56 7.30 -12.26
C SER A 19 -12.52 6.29 -13.42
N ILE A 20 -13.38 5.27 -13.42
CA ILE A 20 -13.35 4.20 -14.45
C ILE A 20 -14.41 4.47 -15.50
N GLU A 21 -13.99 4.57 -16.77
CA GLU A 21 -14.90 4.67 -17.90
C GLU A 21 -15.67 3.34 -18.11
N PRO A 22 -16.99 3.39 -18.42
CA PRO A 22 -17.79 2.21 -18.69
C PRO A 22 -17.25 1.32 -19.83
N ALA A 23 -16.51 1.90 -20.78
CA ALA A 23 -15.91 1.19 -21.89
C ALA A 23 -14.71 0.29 -21.50
N GLU A 24 -14.15 0.48 -20.32
CA GLU A 24 -13.03 -0.34 -19.82
C GLU A 24 -13.49 -1.63 -19.14
N ILE A 25 -14.75 -1.71 -18.75
CA ILE A 25 -15.28 -2.79 -17.88
C ILE A 25 -15.45 -4.08 -18.69
N LEU A 26 -14.92 -5.19 -18.16
CA LEU A 26 -15.13 -6.51 -18.76
C LEU A 26 -16.54 -7.01 -18.52
N SER A 27 -17.09 -7.74 -19.50
CA SER A 27 -18.43 -8.36 -19.41
C SER A 27 -18.48 -9.46 -18.33
N ASP A 28 -17.37 -10.14 -18.06
CA ASP A 28 -17.25 -11.13 -16.99
C ASP A 28 -16.95 -10.44 -15.65
N THR A 29 -17.94 -10.41 -14.78
CA THR A 29 -17.85 -9.81 -13.44
C THR A 29 -16.71 -10.39 -12.58
N LYS A 30 -16.40 -11.69 -12.77
CA LYS A 30 -15.32 -12.34 -12.01
C LYS A 30 -13.95 -11.85 -12.46
N LEU A 31 -13.73 -11.72 -13.76
CA LEU A 31 -12.48 -11.17 -14.32
C LEU A 31 -12.35 -9.68 -14.00
N GLU A 32 -13.45 -8.93 -14.05
CA GLU A 32 -13.45 -7.51 -13.70
C GLU A 32 -13.09 -7.29 -12.22
N ASN A 33 -13.63 -8.08 -11.31
CA ASN A 33 -13.25 -7.98 -9.88
C ASN A 33 -11.77 -8.31 -9.65
N ARG A 34 -11.22 -9.29 -10.39
CA ARG A 34 -9.77 -9.57 -10.35
C ARG A 34 -8.97 -8.39 -10.90
N ALA A 35 -9.38 -7.82 -12.04
CA ALA A 35 -8.73 -6.66 -12.64
C ALA A 35 -8.68 -5.48 -11.67
N ARG A 36 -9.80 -5.17 -11.00
CA ARG A 36 -9.86 -4.09 -9.99
C ARG A 36 -8.98 -4.36 -8.78
N THR A 37 -9.00 -5.59 -8.26
CA THR A 37 -8.14 -5.98 -7.15
C THR A 37 -6.66 -5.83 -7.49
N LEU A 38 -6.27 -6.24 -8.69
CA LEU A 38 -4.90 -6.10 -9.18
C LEU A 38 -4.54 -4.62 -9.36
N SER A 39 -5.41 -3.84 -10.01
CA SER A 39 -5.24 -2.40 -10.24
C SER A 39 -5.09 -1.60 -8.94
N SER A 40 -5.82 -1.97 -7.89
CA SER A 40 -5.70 -1.33 -6.57
C SER A 40 -4.38 -1.60 -5.86
N ASN A 41 -3.68 -2.68 -6.20
CA ASN A 41 -2.35 -3.02 -5.66
C ASN A 41 -1.19 -2.38 -6.44
N ILE A 42 -1.47 -1.75 -7.58
CA ILE A 42 -0.46 -1.15 -8.46
C ILE A 42 -0.50 0.36 -8.32
N ARG A 43 0.68 0.95 -8.16
CA ARG A 43 0.87 2.39 -7.96
C ARG A 43 0.90 3.12 -9.30
N CYS A 44 0.20 4.23 -9.38
CA CYS A 44 0.34 5.17 -10.49
C CYS A 44 1.67 5.93 -10.36
N LEU A 45 2.58 5.73 -11.32
CA LEU A 45 3.92 6.31 -11.28
C LEU A 45 3.95 7.80 -11.61
N VAL A 46 2.92 8.31 -12.27
CA VAL A 46 2.79 9.72 -12.69
C VAL A 46 1.86 10.52 -11.78
N CYS A 47 1.24 9.86 -10.78
CA CYS A 47 0.31 10.46 -9.85
C CYS A 47 0.91 10.57 -8.45
N GLN A 48 0.37 11.45 -7.60
CA GLN A 48 0.85 11.61 -6.24
C GLN A 48 0.26 10.53 -5.32
N ASN A 49 0.93 9.36 -5.24
CA ASN A 49 0.64 8.28 -4.30
C ASN A 49 -0.76 7.62 -4.45
N GLU A 50 -1.34 7.66 -5.64
CA GLU A 50 -2.58 6.97 -5.99
C GLU A 50 -2.31 5.59 -6.60
N ASN A 51 -3.32 4.71 -6.54
CA ASN A 51 -3.31 3.46 -7.30
C ASN A 51 -3.88 3.68 -8.70
N ILE A 52 -3.62 2.74 -9.62
CA ILE A 52 -4.10 2.87 -11.00
C ILE A 52 -5.62 2.67 -11.13
N ASP A 53 -6.30 2.09 -10.12
CA ASP A 53 -7.75 1.91 -10.15
C ASP A 53 -8.50 3.23 -9.90
N SER A 54 -7.93 4.11 -9.04
CA SER A 54 -8.52 5.41 -8.68
C SER A 54 -8.00 6.58 -9.52
N SER A 55 -6.94 6.39 -10.30
CA SER A 55 -6.30 7.46 -11.07
C SER A 55 -6.94 7.67 -12.44
N ASP A 56 -7.18 8.94 -12.80
CA ASP A 56 -7.68 9.35 -14.12
C ASP A 56 -6.57 9.63 -15.14
N SER A 57 -5.30 9.37 -14.79
CA SER A 57 -4.20 9.59 -15.72
C SER A 57 -4.25 8.63 -16.91
N GLU A 58 -3.78 9.10 -18.06
CA GLU A 58 -3.67 8.27 -19.27
C GLU A 58 -2.81 7.02 -19.03
N PHE A 59 -1.72 7.18 -18.28
CA PHE A 59 -0.89 6.06 -17.84
C PHE A 59 -1.68 5.01 -17.04
N ALA A 60 -2.51 5.44 -16.10
CA ALA A 60 -3.32 4.51 -15.31
C ALA A 60 -4.35 3.78 -16.17
N LYS A 61 -4.95 4.48 -17.14
CA LYS A 61 -5.90 3.92 -18.11
C LYS A 61 -5.23 2.83 -18.96
N ASP A 62 -4.03 3.10 -19.50
CA ASP A 62 -3.29 2.13 -20.30
C ASP A 62 -2.95 0.88 -19.50
N ILE A 63 -2.49 1.02 -18.27
CA ILE A 63 -2.18 -0.13 -17.40
C ILE A 63 -3.45 -0.91 -17.02
N ARG A 64 -4.57 -0.24 -16.74
CA ARG A 64 -5.85 -0.93 -16.47
C ARG A 64 -6.32 -1.74 -17.68
N MET A 65 -6.24 -1.19 -18.89
CA MET A 65 -6.57 -1.91 -20.13
C MET A 65 -5.63 -3.09 -20.36
N PHE A 66 -4.32 -2.90 -20.14
CA PHE A 66 -3.33 -3.96 -20.26
C PHE A 66 -3.63 -5.13 -19.30
N ILE A 67 -3.94 -4.84 -18.02
CA ILE A 67 -4.29 -5.89 -17.04
C ILE A 67 -5.51 -6.68 -17.50
N ARG A 68 -6.57 -6.01 -17.96
CA ARG A 68 -7.79 -6.67 -18.45
C ARG A 68 -7.51 -7.55 -19.64
N ASP A 69 -6.72 -7.08 -20.60
CA ASP A 69 -6.31 -7.87 -21.77
C ASP A 69 -5.52 -9.12 -21.37
N GLN A 70 -4.58 -9.01 -20.43
CA GLN A 70 -3.83 -10.17 -19.94
C GLN A 70 -4.71 -11.18 -19.18
N LEU A 71 -5.65 -10.70 -18.39
CA LEU A 71 -6.60 -11.57 -17.68
C LEU A 71 -7.53 -12.33 -18.63
N VAL A 72 -7.99 -11.68 -19.71
CA VAL A 72 -8.79 -12.32 -20.77
C VAL A 72 -7.97 -13.39 -21.50
N LYS A 73 -6.67 -13.17 -21.69
CA LYS A 73 -5.73 -14.17 -22.26
C LYS A 73 -5.42 -15.33 -21.33
N GLY A 74 -5.91 -15.29 -20.07
CA GLY A 74 -5.76 -16.36 -19.08
C GLY A 74 -4.50 -16.30 -18.23
N HIS A 75 -3.75 -15.20 -18.27
CA HIS A 75 -2.57 -15.03 -17.41
C HIS A 75 -2.97 -14.94 -15.93
N THR A 76 -2.07 -15.38 -15.06
CA THR A 76 -2.23 -15.30 -13.63
C THR A 76 -1.87 -13.90 -13.11
N ASP A 77 -2.42 -13.53 -11.94
CA ASP A 77 -2.14 -12.23 -11.30
C ASP A 77 -0.63 -12.06 -11.05
N ASP A 78 0.05 -13.11 -10.60
CA ASP A 78 1.50 -13.14 -10.37
C ASP A 78 2.32 -12.89 -11.64
N GLU A 79 1.91 -13.43 -12.79
CA GLU A 79 2.60 -13.21 -14.06
C GLU A 79 2.46 -11.76 -14.52
N ILE A 80 1.27 -11.18 -14.35
CA ILE A 80 1.00 -9.79 -14.69
C ILE A 80 1.81 -8.86 -13.78
N GLU A 81 1.83 -9.10 -12.47
CA GLU A 81 2.64 -8.32 -11.53
C GLU A 81 4.14 -8.42 -11.85
N LYS A 82 4.67 -9.61 -12.11
CA LYS A 82 6.07 -9.81 -12.49
C LYS A 82 6.42 -9.08 -13.79
N PHE A 83 5.53 -9.10 -14.77
CA PHE A 83 5.74 -8.37 -16.01
C PHE A 83 5.81 -6.85 -15.76
N LEU A 84 4.88 -6.30 -14.98
CA LEU A 84 4.87 -4.87 -14.65
C LEU A 84 6.11 -4.48 -13.84
N VAL A 85 6.53 -5.31 -12.88
CA VAL A 85 7.77 -5.10 -12.11
C VAL A 85 9.00 -5.14 -13.02
N SER A 86 9.04 -6.03 -14.01
CA SER A 86 10.17 -6.10 -14.97
C SER A 86 10.29 -4.86 -15.84
N LYS A 87 9.18 -4.19 -16.14
CA LYS A 87 9.11 -2.99 -16.97
C LYS A 87 9.34 -1.69 -16.21
N TYR A 88 8.73 -1.58 -15.02
CA TYR A 88 8.63 -0.34 -14.25
C TYR A 88 9.37 -0.40 -12.91
N GLY A 89 9.92 -1.56 -12.56
CA GLY A 89 10.60 -1.76 -11.28
C GLY A 89 9.67 -2.12 -10.13
N THR A 90 10.25 -2.52 -9.00
CA THR A 90 9.52 -3.00 -7.81
C THR A 90 8.68 -1.90 -7.13
N TYR A 91 8.98 -0.63 -7.39
CA TYR A 91 8.27 0.52 -6.84
C TYR A 91 6.81 0.61 -7.32
N ILE A 92 6.47 -0.04 -8.44
CA ILE A 92 5.11 -0.04 -8.99
C ILE A 92 4.11 -0.77 -8.08
N LEU A 93 4.56 -1.68 -7.22
CA LEU A 93 3.71 -2.41 -6.28
C LEU A 93 3.58 -1.65 -4.96
N PHE A 94 2.34 -1.54 -4.43
CA PHE A 94 2.11 -1.02 -3.08
C PHE A 94 2.58 -2.00 -2.01
N LYS A 95 2.44 -3.31 -2.24
CA LYS A 95 2.91 -4.33 -1.30
C LYS A 95 4.39 -4.57 -1.54
N PRO A 96 5.26 -4.34 -0.52
CA PRO A 96 6.65 -4.70 -0.65
C PRO A 96 6.76 -6.21 -0.86
N GLN A 97 7.41 -6.60 -1.95
CA GLN A 97 7.75 -8.01 -2.13
C GLN A 97 8.73 -8.41 -1.02
N PHE A 98 8.44 -9.52 -0.34
CA PHE A 98 9.36 -10.14 0.62
C PHE A 98 10.57 -10.70 -0.13
N SER A 99 11.43 -9.83 -0.59
CA SER A 99 12.75 -10.20 -1.08
C SER A 99 13.66 -10.41 0.12
N GLY A 100 14.54 -11.43 0.07
CA GLY A 100 15.42 -11.77 1.18
C GLY A 100 16.24 -10.60 1.74
N TYR A 101 16.48 -9.56 0.94
CA TYR A 101 17.13 -8.31 1.37
C TYR A 101 16.25 -7.46 2.30
N ASN A 102 14.94 -7.45 2.07
CA ASN A 102 13.99 -6.69 2.89
C ASN A 102 13.73 -7.36 4.25
N ILE A 103 13.85 -8.68 4.36
CA ILE A 103 13.73 -9.42 5.61
C ILE A 103 14.75 -8.93 6.64
N PHE A 104 15.98 -8.63 6.23
CA PHE A 104 17.01 -8.10 7.11
C PHE A 104 16.58 -6.76 7.76
N LEU A 105 15.94 -5.88 6.99
CA LEU A 105 15.44 -4.60 7.50
C LEU A 105 14.35 -4.79 8.56
N TYR A 106 13.42 -5.74 8.33
CA TYR A 106 12.35 -6.04 9.28
C TYR A 106 12.86 -6.67 10.58
N LEU A 107 13.91 -7.53 10.52
CA LEU A 107 14.49 -8.12 11.71
C LEU A 107 15.38 -7.13 12.48
N PHE A 108 16.01 -6.19 11.80
CA PHE A 108 16.94 -5.23 12.41
C PHE A 108 16.21 -4.27 13.36
N GLY A 109 14.99 -3.84 13.03
CA GLY A 109 14.18 -2.95 13.86
C GLY A 109 13.92 -3.50 15.28
N PRO A 110 13.27 -4.66 15.41
CA PRO A 110 13.03 -5.26 16.73
C PRO A 110 14.32 -5.63 17.45
N PHE A 111 15.38 -6.03 16.75
CA PHE A 111 16.67 -6.32 17.36
C PHE A 111 17.30 -5.10 18.06
N VAL A 112 17.32 -3.95 17.39
CA VAL A 112 17.82 -2.69 17.99
C VAL A 112 16.96 -2.27 19.17
N PHE A 113 15.62 -2.44 19.08
CA PHE A 113 14.73 -2.09 20.17
C PHE A 113 14.95 -2.96 21.43
N ILE A 114 15.09 -4.28 21.25
CA ILE A 114 15.37 -5.22 22.34
C ILE A 114 16.73 -4.91 22.98
N PHE A 115 17.75 -4.67 22.17
CA PHE A 115 19.10 -4.33 22.67
C PHE A 115 19.10 -3.02 23.46
N GLY A 116 18.42 -1.98 22.95
CA GLY A 116 18.24 -0.71 23.66
C GLY A 116 17.50 -0.89 24.99
N PHE A 117 16.46 -1.70 25.00
CA PHE A 117 15.69 -1.97 26.22
C PHE A 117 16.53 -2.71 27.29
N ILE A 118 17.31 -3.71 26.87
CA ILE A 118 18.22 -4.46 27.78
C ILE A 118 19.28 -3.52 28.37
N THR A 119 19.88 -2.63 27.58
CA THR A 119 20.89 -1.69 28.06
C THR A 119 20.32 -0.70 29.07
N ILE A 120 19.11 -0.19 28.85
CA ILE A 120 18.39 0.68 29.79
C ILE A 120 18.10 -0.06 31.10
N LEU A 121 17.56 -1.29 31.03
CA LEU A 121 17.31 -2.11 32.21
C LEU A 121 18.58 -2.36 33.00
N PHE A 122 19.67 -2.73 32.34
CA PHE A 122 20.96 -2.97 32.96
C PHE A 122 21.48 -1.72 33.69
N PHE A 123 21.33 -0.56 33.08
CA PHE A 123 21.74 0.72 33.68
C PHE A 123 20.89 1.07 34.93
N PHE A 124 19.57 0.86 34.87
CA PHE A 124 18.69 1.09 36.02
C PHE A 124 18.97 0.12 37.18
N LEU A 125 19.21 -1.16 36.90
CA LEU A 125 19.54 -2.16 37.92
C LEU A 125 20.90 -1.89 38.56
N LYS A 126 21.88 -1.44 37.78
CA LYS A 126 23.21 -1.06 38.28
C LYS A 126 23.14 0.22 39.13
N SER A 127 22.34 1.20 38.72
CA SER A 127 22.14 2.46 39.48
C SER A 127 21.50 2.20 40.84
N LYS A 128 20.53 1.33 40.95
CA LYS A 128 19.93 0.93 42.23
C LYS A 128 20.88 0.22 43.18
N ARG A 129 21.87 -0.54 42.67
CA ARG A 129 22.91 -1.18 43.48
C ARG A 129 23.91 -0.19 44.03
N GLY A 130 24.24 0.88 43.29
CA GLY A 130 25.21 1.90 43.73
C GLY A 130 24.69 2.77 44.88
N ASN A 131 23.36 2.98 44.94
CA ASN A 131 22.76 3.82 46.00
C ASN A 131 22.67 3.11 47.37
N LYS A 132 22.60 1.76 47.37
CA LYS A 132 22.49 0.97 48.60
C LYS A 132 23.77 0.86 49.41
N VAL A 133 24.92 1.20 48.81
CA VAL A 133 26.25 1.15 49.45
C VAL A 133 26.63 2.49 50.11
N ARG A 134 25.90 3.60 49.86
CA ARG A 134 26.18 4.92 50.39
C ARG A 134 25.43 5.24 51.71
N ASP A 135 24.46 4.40 52.10
CA ASP A 135 23.63 4.58 53.30
C ASP A 135 24.02 3.62 54.46
N GLN A 136 25.24 3.07 54.45
CA GLN A 136 25.90 2.38 55.55
C GLN A 136 27.20 3.08 55.87
#